data_9ffaa79805cbe60a55de921b2156dc35
#
_entry.id   9ffaa79805cbe60a55de921b2156dc35
#
_cell.length_a   1.000
_cell.length_b   1.000
_cell.length_c   1.000
_cell.angle_alpha   90.00
_cell.angle_beta   90.00
_cell.angle_gamma   90.00
#
_symmetry.space_group_name_H-M   'P 1'
#
loop_
_entity.id
_entity.type
_entity.pdbx_description
1 polymer ?
#
loop_
_entity_poly.entity_id
_entity_poly.type
_entity_poly.pdbx_seq_one_letter_code
_entity_poly.pdbx_strand_id
1 'polypeptide(L)'
;MTEQRPKDIKLGVVLPCFNEELVLSHSIEKISKQINEMQKNNLIKEAVICLIDDGSKDDTWNKILELQTKNNLNIVGIKFSKNFGHQYALFAGISYFKNMADCVISLDADLEQDVEKIPSFVESFLLGNDIVLGIRNDRKQDSFIK
;
A
#
# COMPACT_ATOMS: atom_id res chain seq x y z
N MET A 1 -18.21 0.33 23.50
CA MET A 1 -18.38 -0.63 22.38
C MET A 1 -17.97 0.10 21.12
N THR A 2 -17.00 -0.41 20.41
CA THR A 2 -16.67 0.08 19.07
C THR A 2 -17.77 -0.37 18.12
N GLU A 3 -18.40 0.59 17.46
CA GLU A 3 -19.47 0.32 16.50
C GLU A 3 -18.86 -0.33 15.25
N GLN A 4 -19.37 -1.48 14.84
CA GLN A 4 -18.88 -2.16 13.63
C GLN A 4 -19.16 -1.30 12.40
N ARG A 5 -18.15 -1.13 11.55
CA ARG A 5 -18.27 -0.39 10.29
C ARG A 5 -18.89 -1.26 9.18
N PRO A 6 -19.56 -0.66 8.20
CA PRO A 6 -20.08 -1.40 7.04
C PRO A 6 -18.93 -2.02 6.25
N LYS A 7 -19.17 -3.20 5.66
CA LYS A 7 -18.18 -3.93 4.84
C LYS A 7 -18.02 -3.39 3.41
N ASP A 8 -18.80 -2.41 2.99
CA ASP A 8 -18.78 -1.84 1.63
C ASP A 8 -17.78 -0.69 1.52
N ILE A 9 -16.53 -0.94 1.93
CA ILE A 9 -15.49 0.09 2.03
C ILE A 9 -14.60 0.19 0.80
N LYS A 10 -14.06 1.39 0.61
CA LYS A 10 -13.02 1.70 -0.36
C LYS A 10 -11.67 1.74 0.35
N LEU A 11 -10.75 0.89 -0.13
CA LEU A 11 -9.39 0.78 0.41
C LEU A 11 -8.42 1.60 -0.43
N GLY A 12 -7.67 2.50 0.20
CA GLY A 12 -6.48 3.11 -0.37
C GLY A 12 -5.23 2.32 0.01
N VAL A 13 -4.35 2.04 -0.96
CA VAL A 13 -3.05 1.42 -0.70
C VAL A 13 -1.96 2.38 -1.15
N VAL A 14 -1.06 2.76 -0.26
CA VAL A 14 0.00 3.76 -0.51
C VAL A 14 1.35 3.06 -0.49
N LEU A 15 2.12 3.20 -1.57
CA LEU A 15 3.49 2.71 -1.69
C LEU A 15 4.42 3.86 -2.10
N PRO A 16 5.20 4.42 -1.17
CA PRO A 16 6.35 5.24 -1.53
C PRO A 16 7.40 4.40 -2.26
N CYS A 17 7.91 4.92 -3.39
CA CYS A 17 8.87 4.25 -4.26
C CYS A 17 10.10 5.14 -4.47
N PHE A 18 11.29 4.59 -4.31
CA PHE A 18 12.53 5.24 -4.67
C PHE A 18 13.55 4.22 -5.16
N ASN A 19 13.83 4.21 -6.48
CA ASN A 19 14.69 3.24 -7.15
C ASN A 19 14.25 1.78 -6.93
N GLU A 20 12.98 1.49 -7.25
CA GLU A 20 12.32 0.21 -7.02
C GLU A 20 11.98 -0.53 -8.34
N GLU A 21 12.63 -0.18 -9.45
CA GLU A 21 12.31 -0.74 -10.79
C GLU A 21 12.29 -2.27 -10.83
N LEU A 22 13.17 -2.93 -10.05
CA LEU A 22 13.35 -4.39 -10.10
C LEU A 22 12.26 -5.14 -9.32
N VAL A 23 11.69 -4.54 -8.28
CA VAL A 23 10.77 -5.23 -7.37
C VAL A 23 9.31 -4.83 -7.56
N LEU A 24 9.06 -3.63 -8.10
CA LEU A 24 7.74 -3.02 -8.09
C LEU A 24 6.66 -3.89 -8.77
N SER A 25 6.96 -4.50 -9.92
CA SER A 25 6.01 -5.37 -10.63
C SER A 25 5.58 -6.57 -9.78
N HIS A 26 6.53 -7.22 -9.10
CA HIS A 26 6.26 -8.35 -8.22
C HIS A 26 5.46 -7.92 -6.98
N SER A 27 5.78 -6.76 -6.44
CA SER A 27 5.07 -6.21 -5.29
C SER A 27 3.60 -5.92 -5.62
N ILE A 28 3.34 -5.31 -6.76
CA ILE A 28 1.98 -5.03 -7.22
C ILE A 28 1.21 -6.33 -7.49
N GLU A 29 1.83 -7.36 -8.06
CA GLU A 29 1.20 -8.66 -8.26
C GLU A 29 0.71 -9.28 -6.94
N LYS A 30 1.55 -9.28 -5.90
CA LYS A 30 1.18 -9.79 -4.57
C LYS A 30 0.05 -9.00 -3.92
N ILE A 31 0.13 -7.66 -3.98
CA ILE A 31 -0.93 -6.79 -3.44
C ILE A 31 -2.23 -7.02 -4.20
N SER A 32 -2.16 -7.12 -5.53
CA SER A 32 -3.33 -7.38 -6.40
C SER A 32 -4.06 -8.66 -6.01
N LYS A 33 -3.31 -9.72 -5.72
CA LYS A 33 -3.88 -10.99 -5.26
C LYS A 33 -4.68 -10.79 -3.98
N GLN A 34 -4.13 -10.09 -2.99
CA GLN A 34 -4.83 -9.81 -1.73
C GLN A 34 -6.09 -8.95 -1.94
N ILE A 35 -6.02 -7.92 -2.79
CA ILE A 35 -7.17 -7.08 -3.13
C ILE A 35 -8.28 -7.91 -3.76
N ASN A 36 -7.94 -8.74 -4.76
CA ASN A 36 -8.92 -9.59 -5.44
C ASN A 36 -9.58 -10.60 -4.48
N GLU A 37 -8.82 -11.19 -3.57
CA GLU A 37 -9.35 -12.10 -2.54
C GLU A 37 -10.28 -11.38 -1.57
N MET A 38 -9.92 -10.18 -1.13
CA MET A 38 -10.77 -9.36 -0.24
C MET A 38 -12.08 -8.94 -0.92
N GLN A 39 -12.03 -8.56 -2.20
CA GLN A 39 -13.23 -8.23 -2.98
C GLN A 39 -14.12 -9.47 -3.19
N LYS A 40 -13.54 -10.62 -3.55
CA LYS A 40 -14.26 -11.88 -3.71
C LYS A 40 -14.97 -12.32 -2.42
N ASN A 41 -14.35 -12.06 -1.28
CA ASN A 41 -14.91 -12.37 0.05
C ASN A 41 -15.81 -11.26 0.61
N ASN A 42 -16.13 -10.23 -0.18
CA ASN A 42 -16.94 -9.08 0.23
C ASN A 42 -16.39 -8.35 1.47
N LEU A 43 -15.08 -8.35 1.66
CA LEU A 43 -14.43 -7.62 2.75
C LEU A 43 -14.27 -6.13 2.41
N ILE A 44 -14.01 -5.84 1.11
CA ILE A 44 -13.94 -4.50 0.55
C ILE A 44 -14.76 -4.42 -0.74
N LYS A 45 -15.22 -3.22 -1.09
CA LYS A 45 -15.90 -2.96 -2.37
C LYS A 45 -14.91 -2.74 -3.50
N GLU A 46 -13.98 -1.82 -3.28
CA GLU A 46 -12.97 -1.44 -4.26
C GLU A 46 -11.66 -1.06 -3.56
N ALA A 47 -10.58 -1.09 -4.32
CA ALA A 47 -9.29 -0.59 -3.88
C ALA A 47 -8.63 0.26 -4.97
N VAL A 48 -7.85 1.25 -4.53
CA VAL A 48 -6.98 2.06 -5.37
C VAL A 48 -5.57 1.99 -4.82
N ILE A 49 -4.60 1.71 -5.67
CA ILE A 49 -3.18 1.71 -5.31
C ILE A 49 -2.57 3.03 -5.77
N CYS A 50 -1.97 3.77 -4.86
CA CYS A 50 -1.24 5.00 -5.13
C CYS A 50 0.26 4.74 -4.99
N LEU A 51 1.00 4.84 -6.09
CA LEU A 51 2.44 4.69 -6.17
C LEU A 51 3.07 6.08 -6.23
N ILE A 52 3.92 6.41 -5.28
CA ILE A 52 4.56 7.72 -5.19
C ILE A 52 6.05 7.57 -5.52
N ASP A 53 6.45 8.00 -6.72
CA ASP A 53 7.85 8.06 -7.11
C ASP A 53 8.53 9.27 -6.47
N ASP A 54 9.35 9.02 -5.46
CA ASP A 54 10.10 10.03 -4.71
C ASP A 54 11.38 10.46 -5.46
N GLY A 55 11.24 10.80 -6.73
CA GLY A 55 12.33 11.28 -7.56
C GLY A 55 13.37 10.22 -7.87
N SER A 56 12.95 9.02 -8.25
CA SER A 56 13.84 7.92 -8.65
C SER A 56 14.75 8.32 -9.82
N LYS A 57 15.93 7.70 -9.87
CA LYS A 57 16.92 7.87 -10.93
C LYS A 57 16.97 6.71 -11.90
N ASP A 58 16.35 5.59 -11.55
CA ASP A 58 16.19 4.39 -12.35
C ASP A 58 14.89 4.42 -13.16
N ASP A 59 14.44 3.28 -13.66
CA ASP A 59 13.22 3.18 -14.48
C ASP A 59 11.91 3.02 -13.67
N THR A 60 11.93 3.32 -12.38
CA THR A 60 10.76 3.19 -11.48
C THR A 60 9.53 3.91 -12.02
N TRP A 61 9.68 5.16 -12.50
CA TRP A 61 8.54 5.92 -13.01
C TRP A 61 7.90 5.28 -14.24
N ASN A 62 8.70 4.86 -15.22
CA ASN A 62 8.18 4.19 -16.40
C ASN A 62 7.51 2.87 -16.04
N LYS A 63 8.03 2.16 -15.02
CA LYS A 63 7.39 0.97 -14.48
C LYS A 63 6.02 1.27 -13.88
N ILE A 64 5.87 2.38 -13.16
CA ILE A 64 4.57 2.84 -12.65
C ILE A 64 3.58 3.08 -13.79
N LEU A 65 4.00 3.82 -14.84
CA LEU A 65 3.17 4.07 -16.00
C LEU A 65 2.74 2.77 -16.72
N GLU A 66 3.65 1.82 -16.85
CA GLU A 66 3.35 0.50 -17.40
C GLU A 66 2.30 -0.25 -16.58
N LEU A 67 2.44 -0.25 -15.25
CA LEU A 67 1.51 -0.91 -14.33
C LEU A 67 0.10 -0.30 -14.38
N GLN A 68 -0.03 1.01 -14.60
CA GLN A 68 -1.33 1.67 -14.78
C GLN A 68 -2.11 1.16 -15.99
N THR A 69 -1.42 0.71 -17.04
CA THR A 69 -2.04 0.26 -18.28
C THR A 69 -2.33 -1.23 -18.33
N LYS A 70 -1.57 -2.04 -17.59
CA LYS A 70 -1.59 -3.51 -17.68
C LYS A 70 -2.50 -4.21 -16.68
N ASN A 71 -2.86 -3.55 -15.59
CA ASN A 71 -3.61 -4.18 -14.50
C ASN A 71 -5.09 -3.80 -14.53
N ASN A 72 -5.96 -4.79 -14.25
CA ASN A 72 -7.39 -4.55 -13.98
C ASN A 72 -7.60 -3.81 -12.64
N LEU A 73 -6.53 -3.34 -12.01
CA LEU A 73 -6.54 -2.58 -10.77
C LEU A 73 -6.50 -1.09 -11.05
N ASN A 74 -7.12 -0.35 -10.19
CA ASN A 74 -7.06 1.10 -10.22
C ASN A 74 -5.73 1.56 -9.59
N ILE A 75 -4.75 1.89 -10.45
CA ILE A 75 -3.41 2.34 -10.03
C ILE A 75 -3.25 3.82 -10.40
N VAL A 76 -2.81 4.62 -9.45
CA VAL A 76 -2.48 6.04 -9.61
C VAL A 76 -1.00 6.24 -9.33
N GLY A 77 -0.32 6.98 -10.19
CA GLY A 77 1.08 7.39 -10.00
C GLY A 77 1.17 8.86 -9.63
N ILE A 78 1.98 9.18 -8.61
CA ILE A 78 2.40 10.54 -8.26
C ILE A 78 3.91 10.60 -8.42
N LYS A 79 4.42 11.58 -9.16
CA LYS A 79 5.86 11.76 -9.36
C LYS A 79 6.35 13.03 -8.71
N PHE A 80 7.34 12.91 -7.86
CA PHE A 80 8.06 14.07 -7.32
C PHE A 80 9.14 14.53 -8.28
N SER A 81 9.41 15.82 -8.30
CA SER A 81 10.45 16.44 -9.14
C SER A 81 11.87 16.08 -8.70
N LYS A 82 12.05 15.67 -7.45
CA LYS A 82 13.30 15.19 -6.84
C LYS A 82 12.99 14.36 -5.62
N ASN A 83 13.99 13.71 -5.03
CA ASN A 83 13.83 13.04 -3.76
C ASN A 83 13.59 14.07 -2.63
N PHE A 84 12.44 13.92 -1.96
CA PHE A 84 12.05 14.68 -0.78
C PHE A 84 12.08 13.84 0.51
N GLY A 85 12.20 12.52 0.36
CA GLY A 85 12.25 11.55 1.45
C GLY A 85 10.93 10.82 1.65
N HIS A 86 11.06 9.60 2.21
CA HIS A 86 9.97 8.64 2.40
C HIS A 86 8.74 9.24 3.09
N GLN A 87 8.93 10.07 4.13
CA GLN A 87 7.83 10.65 4.88
C GLN A 87 6.96 11.60 4.05
N TYR A 88 7.58 12.37 3.15
CA TYR A 88 6.85 13.25 2.24
C TYR A 88 6.08 12.45 1.19
N ALA A 89 6.68 11.38 0.66
CA ALA A 89 6.00 10.50 -0.28
C ALA A 89 4.82 9.79 0.37
N LEU A 90 5.00 9.28 1.58
CA LEU A 90 3.93 8.68 2.37
C LEU A 90 2.79 9.69 2.63
N PHE A 91 3.13 10.89 3.07
CA PHE A 91 2.14 11.94 3.34
C PHE A 91 1.36 12.34 2.08
N ALA A 92 2.03 12.44 0.92
CA ALA A 92 1.37 12.74 -0.35
C ALA A 92 0.37 11.64 -0.73
N GLY A 93 0.74 10.36 -0.57
CA GLY A 93 -0.14 9.24 -0.84
C GLY A 93 -1.36 9.19 0.08
N ILE A 94 -1.16 9.39 1.39
CA ILE A 94 -2.27 9.45 2.35
C ILE A 94 -3.18 10.65 2.04
N SER A 95 -2.60 11.81 1.73
CA SER A 95 -3.35 13.03 1.39
C SER A 95 -4.18 12.87 0.12
N TYR A 96 -3.68 12.11 -0.85
CA TYR A 96 -4.43 11.78 -2.06
C TYR A 96 -5.75 11.09 -1.74
N PHE A 97 -5.78 10.20 -0.76
CA PHE A 97 -6.97 9.46 -0.38
C PHE A 97 -7.94 10.21 0.54
N LYS A 98 -7.59 11.41 0.97
CA LYS A 98 -8.49 12.24 1.79
C LYS A 98 -9.83 12.42 1.06
N ASN A 99 -10.92 12.00 1.68
CA ASN A 99 -12.28 12.01 1.11
C ASN A 99 -12.52 11.06 -0.07
N MET A 100 -11.57 10.15 -0.39
CA MET A 100 -11.69 9.20 -1.51
C MET A 100 -11.70 7.74 -1.05
N ALA A 101 -11.15 7.44 0.11
CA ALA A 101 -11.12 6.11 0.70
C ALA A 101 -11.64 6.14 2.13
N ASP A 102 -12.21 5.01 2.57
CA ASP A 102 -12.70 4.84 3.95
C ASP A 102 -11.56 4.48 4.90
N CYS A 103 -10.55 3.78 4.38
CA CYS A 103 -9.31 3.50 5.08
C CYS A 103 -8.13 3.47 4.12
N VAL A 104 -6.93 3.68 4.68
CA VAL A 104 -5.67 3.67 3.93
C VAL A 104 -4.68 2.76 4.63
N ILE A 105 -4.02 1.90 3.85
CA ILE A 105 -2.87 1.11 4.30
C ILE A 105 -1.61 1.57 3.58
N SER A 106 -0.51 1.71 4.30
CA SER A 106 0.80 1.99 3.72
C SER A 106 1.69 0.75 3.77
N LEU A 107 2.42 0.52 2.69
CA LEU A 107 3.36 -0.58 2.53
C LEU A 107 4.65 -0.04 1.91
N ASP A 108 5.79 -0.66 2.23
CA ASP A 108 7.03 -0.40 1.51
C ASP A 108 7.02 -1.14 0.16
N ALA A 109 7.60 -0.53 -0.86
CA ALA A 109 7.55 -1.07 -2.23
C ALA A 109 8.29 -2.40 -2.38
N ASP A 110 9.28 -2.68 -1.53
CA ASP A 110 10.03 -3.94 -1.49
C ASP A 110 9.29 -5.08 -0.77
N LEU A 111 8.12 -4.78 -0.17
CA LEU A 111 7.29 -5.71 0.60
C LEU A 111 8.06 -6.49 1.68
N GLU A 112 8.93 -5.82 2.43
CA GLU A 112 9.46 -6.41 3.65
C GLU A 112 8.36 -6.77 4.66
N GLN A 113 7.18 -6.14 4.52
CA GLN A 113 5.99 -6.47 5.29
C GLN A 113 5.25 -7.67 4.68
N ASP A 114 4.59 -8.44 5.55
CA ASP A 114 3.76 -9.57 5.15
C ASP A 114 2.42 -9.09 4.55
N VAL A 115 2.33 -9.08 3.22
CA VAL A 115 1.13 -8.64 2.50
C VAL A 115 -0.08 -9.54 2.76
N GLU A 116 0.12 -10.79 3.20
CA GLU A 116 -0.98 -11.70 3.54
C GLU A 116 -1.73 -11.24 4.80
N LYS A 117 -1.17 -10.28 5.54
CA LYS A 117 -1.82 -9.66 6.70
C LYS A 117 -2.72 -8.48 6.36
N ILE A 118 -2.72 -7.99 5.12
CA ILE A 118 -3.59 -6.87 4.70
C ILE A 118 -5.06 -7.13 5.06
N PRO A 119 -5.65 -8.32 4.80
CA PRO A 119 -7.03 -8.59 5.22
C PRO A 119 -7.26 -8.41 6.73
N SER A 120 -6.33 -8.85 7.57
CA SER A 120 -6.45 -8.72 9.03
C SER A 120 -6.44 -7.25 9.50
N PHE A 121 -5.70 -6.37 8.81
CA PHE A 121 -5.74 -4.93 9.09
C PHE A 121 -7.10 -4.34 8.71
N VAL A 122 -7.65 -4.72 7.56
CA VAL A 122 -8.98 -4.29 7.12
C VAL A 122 -10.06 -4.80 8.08
N GLU A 123 -10.00 -6.05 8.51
CA GLU A 123 -10.93 -6.61 9.50
C GLU A 123 -10.86 -5.84 10.82
N SER A 124 -9.67 -5.51 11.30
CA SER A 124 -9.48 -4.71 12.50
C SER A 124 -10.09 -3.31 12.37
N PHE A 125 -9.95 -2.67 11.21
CA PHE A 125 -10.64 -1.41 10.91
C PHE A 125 -12.16 -1.56 10.94
N LEU A 126 -12.70 -2.62 10.34
CA LEU A 126 -14.15 -2.88 10.32
C LEU A 126 -14.71 -3.14 11.73
N LEU A 127 -13.90 -3.66 12.65
CA LEU A 127 -14.25 -3.82 14.07
C LEU A 127 -14.26 -2.49 14.85
N GLY A 128 -13.97 -1.35 14.19
CA GLY A 128 -14.07 -0.02 14.78
C GLY A 128 -12.73 0.59 15.20
N ASN A 129 -11.58 -0.03 14.90
CA ASN A 129 -10.28 0.55 15.21
C ASN A 129 -9.92 1.62 14.17
N ASP A 130 -9.61 2.85 14.61
CA ASP A 130 -9.22 3.93 13.69
C ASP A 130 -7.79 3.82 13.20
N ILE A 131 -6.91 3.23 14.02
CA ILE A 131 -5.48 3.03 13.71
C ILE A 131 -5.12 1.58 14.01
N VAL A 132 -4.54 0.90 13.02
CA VAL A 132 -4.06 -0.48 13.14
C VAL A 132 -2.58 -0.51 12.80
N LEU A 133 -1.75 -0.99 13.74
CA LEU A 133 -0.31 -1.05 13.58
C LEU A 133 0.16 -2.50 13.52
N GLY A 134 0.98 -2.81 12.50
CA GLY A 134 1.70 -4.07 12.42
C GLY A 134 2.94 -4.07 13.30
N ILE A 135 3.08 -5.09 14.15
CA ILE A 135 4.26 -5.28 14.98
C ILE A 135 5.05 -6.47 14.42
N ARG A 136 6.34 -6.28 14.10
CA ARG A 136 7.23 -7.39 13.74
C ARG A 136 7.53 -8.24 14.97
N ASN A 137 7.18 -9.50 14.94
CA ASN A 137 7.43 -10.43 16.04
C ASN A 137 8.83 -11.06 16.01
N ASP A 138 9.56 -11.01 14.88
CA ASP A 138 10.86 -11.64 14.70
C ASP A 138 11.99 -10.62 14.46
N ARG A 139 12.59 -10.15 15.55
CA ARG A 139 13.92 -9.49 15.52
C ARG A 139 15.08 -10.50 15.67
N LYS A 140 14.95 -11.71 15.15
CA LYS A 140 16.01 -12.73 15.31
C LYS A 140 17.23 -12.53 14.39
N GLN A 141 17.25 -11.54 13.50
CA GLN A 141 18.37 -11.29 12.59
C GLN A 141 19.19 -10.02 12.90
N ASP A 142 18.80 -9.19 13.86
CA ASP A 142 19.56 -7.98 14.22
C ASP A 142 20.63 -8.20 15.30
N SER A 143 20.93 -9.44 15.64
CA SER A 143 22.01 -9.78 16.56
C SER A 143 23.19 -10.33 15.77
N PHE A 144 24.13 -9.50 15.46
CA PHE A 144 25.56 -9.73 15.24
C PHE A 144 26.17 -8.73 14.24
N ILE A 145 26.25 -7.46 14.65
CA ILE A 145 27.45 -6.67 14.32
C ILE A 145 27.81 -5.92 15.60
N LYS A 146 28.79 -6.46 16.31
CA LYS A 146 29.62 -5.71 17.24
C LYS A 146 30.79 -5.15 16.46
#